data_e2ee4880b6d348e04a05c49b435d8a4b
#
_entry.id   e2ee4880b6d348e04a05c49b435d8a4b
#
_cell.length_a   1.000
_cell.length_b   1.000
_cell.length_c   1.000
_cell.angle_alpha   90.00
_cell.angle_beta   90.00
_cell.angle_gamma   90.00
#
_symmetry.space_group_name_H-M   'P 1'
#
loop_
_entity.id
_entity.type
_entity.pdbx_description
1 polymer ?
#
loop_
_entity_poly.entity_id
_entity_poly.type
_entity_poly.pdbx_seq_one_letter_code
_entity_poly.pdbx_strand_id
1 'polypeptide(L)'
;MLPIKKDIFAQMKARMASDANLTYWMEDDAEFHVDYDALITRDGAFYIDKDGRLVVCFDEYDVAPGAMGAQSFTVSREAIAGLLR
;
A
#
# COMPACT_ATOMS: atom_id res chain seq x y z
N MET A 1 -9.02 11.26 -3.27
CA MET A 1 -8.12 10.10 -3.07
C MET A 1 -8.90 8.80 -3.22
N LEU A 2 -8.36 7.84 -3.93
CA LEU A 2 -9.00 6.53 -4.09
C LEU A 2 -9.14 5.82 -2.74
N PRO A 3 -10.24 5.10 -2.49
CA PRO A 3 -10.44 4.38 -1.22
C PRO A 3 -9.32 3.39 -0.88
N ILE A 4 -8.78 2.67 -1.87
CA ILE A 4 -7.65 1.75 -1.67
C ILE A 4 -6.42 2.49 -1.17
N LYS A 5 -6.08 3.61 -1.80
CA LYS A 5 -4.92 4.42 -1.45
C LYS A 5 -5.04 4.96 -0.03
N LYS A 6 -6.22 5.45 0.33
CA LYS A 6 -6.50 5.93 1.67
C LYS A 6 -6.32 4.85 2.73
N ASP A 7 -6.82 3.64 2.44
CA ASP A 7 -6.71 2.51 3.35
C ASP A 7 -5.25 2.08 3.54
N ILE A 8 -4.48 2.00 2.44
CA ILE A 8 -3.05 1.68 2.49
C ILE A 8 -2.29 2.70 3.33
N PHE A 9 -2.55 3.99 3.13
CA PHE A 9 -1.88 5.05 3.89
C PHE A 9 -2.21 4.97 5.38
N ALA A 10 -3.45 4.66 5.74
CA ALA A 10 -3.84 4.47 7.14
C ALA A 10 -3.08 3.29 7.77
N GLN A 11 -2.93 2.18 7.04
CA GLN A 11 -2.17 1.02 7.51
C GLN A 11 -0.69 1.35 7.67
N MET A 12 -0.10 2.08 6.72
CA MET A 12 1.30 2.52 6.80
C MET A 12 1.55 3.36 8.04
N LYS A 13 0.69 4.34 8.30
CA LYS A 13 0.80 5.18 9.48
C LYS A 13 0.67 4.39 10.77
N ALA A 14 -0.26 3.43 10.82
CA ALA A 14 -0.44 2.58 11.99
C ALA A 14 0.78 1.69 12.24
N ARG A 15 1.38 1.12 11.19
CA ARG A 15 2.58 0.30 11.31
C ARG A 15 3.78 1.13 11.79
N MET A 16 3.97 2.33 11.23
CA MET A 16 5.05 3.21 11.66
C MET A 16 4.88 3.67 13.10
N ALA A 17 3.64 3.86 13.56
CA ALA A 17 3.36 4.23 14.94
C ALA A 17 3.65 3.10 15.93
N SER A 18 3.49 1.84 15.49
CA SER A 18 3.71 0.67 16.35
C SER A 18 5.16 0.18 16.35
N ASP A 19 5.96 0.52 15.34
CA ASP A 19 7.35 0.08 15.23
C ASP A 19 8.21 1.19 14.63
N ALA A 20 9.11 1.74 15.44
CA ALA A 20 9.98 2.85 15.04
C ALA A 20 10.99 2.47 13.94
N ASN A 21 11.21 1.16 13.71
CA ASN A 21 12.11 0.69 12.66
C ASN A 21 11.45 0.64 11.28
N LEU A 22 10.13 0.77 11.22
CA LEU A 22 9.41 0.77 9.94
C LEU A 22 9.35 2.18 9.37
N THR A 23 9.64 2.29 8.08
CA THR A 23 9.59 3.56 7.36
C THR A 23 8.95 3.33 6.00
N TYR A 24 7.89 4.07 5.70
CA TYR A 24 7.25 4.07 4.39
C TYR A 24 7.38 5.45 3.76
N TRP A 25 7.71 5.49 2.47
CA TRP A 25 7.78 6.74 1.72
C TRP A 25 6.38 7.13 1.28
N MET A 26 5.90 8.24 1.83
CA MET A 26 4.58 8.74 1.48
C MET A 26 4.61 9.50 0.16
N GLU A 27 3.45 9.68 -0.44
CA GLU A 27 3.31 10.34 -1.74
C GLU A 27 3.92 11.75 -1.78
N ASP A 28 3.84 12.45 -0.67
CA ASP A 28 4.34 13.83 -0.54
C ASP A 28 5.78 13.92 -0.03
N ASP A 29 6.48 12.78 0.02
CA ASP A 29 7.88 12.78 0.48
C ASP A 29 8.74 13.57 -0.50
N ALA A 30 9.40 14.60 -0.01
CA ALA A 30 10.21 15.50 -0.84
C ALA A 30 11.48 14.84 -1.37
N GLU A 31 11.98 13.83 -0.67
CA GLU A 31 13.23 13.14 -1.03
C GLU A 31 12.97 11.93 -1.93
N PHE A 32 11.89 11.20 -1.68
CA PHE A 32 11.55 9.99 -2.41
C PHE A 32 10.09 10.05 -2.87
N HIS A 33 9.85 10.81 -3.94
CA HIS A 33 8.49 10.92 -4.47
C HIS A 33 8.00 9.55 -4.97
N VAL A 34 6.86 9.09 -4.46
CA VAL A 34 6.26 7.82 -4.84
C VAL A 34 4.94 8.06 -5.55
N ASP A 35 4.83 7.57 -6.77
CA ASP A 35 3.58 7.63 -7.54
C ASP A 35 2.71 6.42 -7.20
N TYR A 36 1.93 6.53 -6.13
CA TYR A 36 1.06 5.44 -5.68
C TYR A 36 -0.01 5.07 -6.70
N ASP A 37 -0.51 6.04 -7.45
CA ASP A 37 -1.52 5.74 -8.47
C ASP A 37 -0.96 4.81 -9.54
N ALA A 38 0.27 5.05 -9.98
CA ALA A 38 0.94 4.18 -10.96
C ALA A 38 1.23 2.80 -10.36
N LEU A 39 1.70 2.73 -9.11
CA LEU A 39 2.02 1.46 -8.45
C LEU A 39 0.77 0.60 -8.25
N ILE A 40 -0.33 1.20 -7.84
CA ILE A 40 -1.58 0.50 -7.53
C ILE A 40 -2.25 0.00 -8.81
N THR A 41 -2.09 0.70 -9.93
CA THR A 41 -2.75 0.35 -11.20
C THR A 41 -1.93 -0.52 -12.14
N ARG A 42 -0.66 -0.81 -11.81
CA ARG A 42 0.18 -1.67 -12.64
C ARG A 42 -0.30 -3.11 -12.63
N ASP A 43 0.04 -3.87 -13.68
CA ASP A 43 -0.27 -5.29 -13.76
C ASP A 43 0.45 -6.05 -12.64
N GLY A 44 -0.28 -6.96 -11.99
CA GLY A 44 0.28 -7.79 -10.92
C GLY A 44 0.37 -7.09 -9.56
N ALA A 45 -0.16 -5.86 -9.44
CA ALA A 45 -0.17 -5.15 -8.16
C ALA A 45 -1.12 -5.78 -7.13
N PHE A 46 -2.09 -6.58 -7.59
CA PHE A 46 -3.13 -7.16 -6.73
C PHE A 46 -3.20 -8.66 -6.87
N TYR A 47 -3.62 -9.32 -5.80
CA TYR A 47 -4.13 -10.68 -5.88
C TYR A 47 -5.27 -10.85 -4.86
N ILE A 48 -6.08 -11.88 -5.06
CA ILE A 48 -7.14 -12.26 -4.12
C ILE A 48 -6.62 -13.42 -3.30
N ASP A 49 -6.61 -13.29 -1.98
CA ASP A 49 -6.15 -14.36 -1.10
C ASP A 49 -7.22 -15.46 -0.94
N LYS A 50 -6.87 -16.51 -0.18
CA LYS A 50 -7.77 -17.65 0.04
C LYS A 50 -9.07 -17.28 0.76
N ASP A 51 -9.08 -16.15 1.47
CA ASP A 51 -10.24 -15.67 2.20
C ASP A 51 -11.08 -14.69 1.38
N GLY A 52 -10.74 -14.49 0.10
CA GLY A 52 -11.45 -13.59 -0.80
C GLY A 52 -11.12 -12.12 -0.58
N ARG A 53 -10.00 -11.81 0.05
CA ARG A 53 -9.57 -10.44 0.32
C ARG A 53 -8.64 -9.95 -0.77
N LEU A 54 -8.77 -8.68 -1.11
CA LEU A 54 -7.85 -8.04 -2.06
C LEU A 54 -6.57 -7.64 -1.33
N VAL A 55 -5.43 -8.10 -1.87
CA VAL A 55 -4.10 -7.77 -1.33
C VAL A 55 -3.35 -6.96 -2.37
N VAL A 56 -2.83 -5.80 -1.95
CA VAL A 56 -2.00 -4.94 -2.79
C VAL A 56 -0.55 -5.22 -2.46
N CYS A 57 0.27 -5.49 -3.49
CA CYS A 57 1.67 -5.85 -3.32
C CYS A 57 2.59 -4.75 -3.86
N PHE A 58 3.62 -4.44 -3.09
CA PHE A 58 4.70 -3.52 -3.50
C PHE A 58 6.02 -4.28 -3.45
N ASP A 59 6.83 -4.09 -4.47
CA ASP A 59 8.15 -4.68 -4.53
C ASP A 59 9.13 -3.92 -3.63
N GLU A 60 10.27 -4.54 -3.38
CA GLU A 60 11.37 -3.89 -2.68
C GLU A 60 11.70 -2.55 -3.34
N TYR A 61 11.90 -1.52 -2.54
CA TYR A 61 12.14 -0.13 -2.95
C TYR A 61 10.97 0.63 -3.57
N ASP A 62 9.78 0.01 -3.70
CA ASP A 62 8.62 0.74 -4.24
C ASP A 62 8.12 1.81 -3.27
N VAL A 63 7.97 1.46 -2.00
CA VAL A 63 7.34 2.34 -1.00
C VAL A 63 8.15 2.46 0.29
N ALA A 64 9.28 1.73 0.39
CA ALA A 64 10.08 1.67 1.61
C ALA A 64 11.53 1.31 1.29
N PRO A 65 12.48 1.55 2.21
CA PRO A 65 13.87 1.13 2.03
C PRO A 65 13.98 -0.38 1.78
N GLY A 66 14.98 -0.78 1.00
CA GLY A 66 15.17 -2.18 0.63
C GLY A 66 15.36 -3.12 1.79
N ALA A 67 15.85 -2.63 2.94
CA ALA A 67 16.01 -3.43 4.15
C ALA A 67 14.68 -3.98 4.69
N MET A 68 13.56 -3.35 4.33
CA MET A 68 12.22 -3.80 4.72
C MET A 68 11.66 -4.87 3.77
N GLY A 69 12.27 -5.05 2.59
CA GLY A 69 11.82 -6.01 1.58
C GLY A 69 10.50 -5.62 0.93
N ALA A 70 9.89 -6.58 0.22
CA ALA A 70 8.59 -6.38 -0.41
C ALA A 70 7.50 -6.23 0.66
N GLN A 71 6.53 -5.37 0.40
CA GLN A 71 5.44 -5.07 1.32
C GLN A 71 4.10 -5.44 0.70
N SER A 72 3.16 -5.87 1.53
CA SER A 72 1.79 -6.13 1.08
C SER A 72 0.79 -5.60 2.09
N PHE A 73 -0.39 -5.23 1.59
CA PHE A 73 -1.46 -4.66 2.40
C PHE A 73 -2.79 -5.29 2.01
N THR A 74 -3.50 -5.85 2.98
CA THR A 74 -4.86 -6.35 2.76
C THR A 74 -5.82 -5.17 2.82
N VAL A 75 -6.56 -4.98 1.74
CA VAL A 75 -7.47 -3.82 1.61
C VAL A 75 -8.82 -4.14 2.24
N SER A 76 -9.40 -3.18 2.93
CA SER A 76 -10.71 -3.36 3.56
C SER A 76 -11.82 -3.59 2.51
N ARG A 77 -12.87 -4.30 2.91
CA ARG A 77 -14.04 -4.52 2.03
C ARG A 77 -14.70 -3.21 1.63
N GLU A 78 -14.69 -2.23 2.52
CA GLU A 78 -15.27 -0.91 2.26
C GLU A 78 -14.55 -0.19 1.12
N ALA A 79 -13.22 -0.28 1.10
CA ALA A 79 -12.42 0.30 0.03
C ALA A 79 -12.69 -0.39 -1.31
N ILE A 80 -12.83 -1.73 -1.30
CA ILE A 80 -13.15 -2.50 -2.50
C ILE A 80 -14.54 -2.14 -3.02
N ALA A 81 -15.53 -2.06 -2.13
CA ALA A 81 -16.90 -1.71 -2.51
C ALA A 81 -16.97 -0.35 -3.20
N GLY A 82 -16.15 0.61 -2.79
CA GLY A 82 -16.07 1.92 -3.42
C GLY A 82 -15.53 1.87 -4.85
N LEU A 83 -14.71 0.86 -5.17
CA LEU A 83 -14.14 0.69 -6.52
C LEU A 83 -15.06 -0.06 -7.48
N LEU A 84 -15.89 -0.97 -6.96
CA LEU A 84 -16.71 -1.84 -7.78
C LEU A 84 -18.02 -1.22 -8.26
N ARG A 85 -18.26 0.01 -7.93
CA ARG A 85 -19.46 0.74 -8.33
C ARG A 85 -19.32 1.42 -9.66
#